data_75eb32dc2b683b31026c40a8fd8e5eaf
#
_entry.id   75eb32dc2b683b31026c40a8fd8e5eaf
#
_cell.length_a   1.000
_cell.length_b   1.000
_cell.length_c   1.000
_cell.angle_alpha   90.00
_cell.angle_beta   90.00
_cell.angle_gamma   90.00
#
_symmetry.space_group_name_H-M   'P 1'
#
loop_
_entity.id
_entity.type
_entity.pdbx_description
1 polymer ?
#
loop_
_entity_poly.entity_id
_entity_poly.type
_entity_poly.pdbx_seq_one_letter_code
_entity_poly.pdbx_strand_id
1 'polypeptide(L)'
;MRTNRALPSPRCQRGVYAIEFAMVFLIFFTILYAVICYGMLFAFRLGLQNAAEDGARAALQYQSDLGARVARATTVATARSDWMPLVMPPVVSICHVEGAAGLDLCPAVNCGPSWSQRCQVHVVVQANNLGSLLPPLPGFAVPDQIAGKASMLLELR
;
A
#
# COMPACT_ATOMS: atom_id res chain seq x y z
N MET A 1 -49.01 -47.06 47.84
CA MET A 1 -49.09 -46.21 46.65
C MET A 1 -47.73 -45.42 46.46
N ARG A 2 -46.90 -45.84 45.48
CA ARG A 2 -45.64 -45.13 45.15
C ARG A 2 -45.93 -44.21 43.99
N THR A 3 -45.89 -42.92 44.23
CA THR A 3 -45.98 -41.88 43.17
C THR A 3 -44.66 -41.80 42.45
N ASN A 4 -44.61 -42.28 41.20
CA ASN A 4 -43.51 -42.07 40.28
C ASN A 4 -43.47 -40.55 39.86
N ARG A 5 -42.57 -39.78 40.44
CA ARG A 5 -42.23 -38.46 39.89
C ARG A 5 -41.41 -38.66 38.61
N ALA A 6 -42.03 -38.40 37.48
CA ALA A 6 -41.31 -38.26 36.22
C ALA A 6 -40.34 -37.06 36.27
N LEU A 7 -39.05 -37.31 36.09
CA LEU A 7 -38.06 -36.26 36.00
C LEU A 7 -38.27 -35.51 34.67
N PRO A 8 -38.23 -34.15 34.65
CA PRO A 8 -38.38 -33.40 33.42
C PRO A 8 -37.20 -33.65 32.49
N SER A 9 -37.51 -33.97 31.24
CA SER A 9 -36.52 -34.29 30.21
C SER A 9 -35.65 -33.07 29.86
N PRO A 10 -34.32 -33.21 29.73
CA PRO A 10 -33.39 -32.07 29.46
C PRO A 10 -33.36 -31.67 28.00
N ARG A 11 -34.50 -31.52 27.32
CA ARG A 11 -34.58 -31.28 25.88
C ARG A 11 -34.46 -29.81 25.47
N CYS A 12 -34.48 -28.84 26.40
CA CYS A 12 -34.51 -27.41 26.06
C CYS A 12 -33.12 -26.71 26.00
N GLN A 13 -32.04 -27.32 26.46
CA GLN A 13 -30.74 -26.65 26.59
C GLN A 13 -29.84 -26.73 25.37
N ARG A 14 -30.06 -27.63 24.42
CA ARG A 14 -29.19 -27.83 23.25
C ARG A 14 -29.24 -26.68 22.23
N GLY A 15 -30.33 -25.91 22.15
CA GLY A 15 -30.48 -24.78 21.23
C GLY A 15 -29.73 -23.54 21.68
N VAL A 16 -29.57 -23.28 22.96
CA VAL A 16 -28.92 -22.10 23.50
C VAL A 16 -27.42 -22.12 23.22
N TYR A 17 -26.76 -23.22 23.44
CA TYR A 17 -25.33 -23.39 23.15
C TYR A 17 -24.99 -23.23 21.65
N ALA A 18 -25.89 -23.65 20.77
CA ALA A 18 -25.70 -23.50 19.33
C ALA A 18 -25.75 -22.05 18.90
N ILE A 19 -26.62 -21.21 19.49
CA ILE A 19 -26.73 -19.80 19.21
C ILE A 19 -25.50 -19.04 19.75
N GLU A 20 -25.08 -19.35 20.97
CA GLU A 20 -23.90 -18.77 21.60
C GLU A 20 -22.64 -19.06 20.78
N PHE A 21 -22.45 -20.32 20.39
CA PHE A 21 -21.35 -20.72 19.51
C PHE A 21 -21.40 -19.98 18.16
N ALA A 22 -22.58 -19.89 17.54
CA ALA A 22 -22.74 -19.21 16.25
C ALA A 22 -22.38 -17.72 16.33
N MET A 23 -22.75 -17.02 17.41
CA MET A 23 -22.39 -15.61 17.61
C MET A 23 -20.88 -15.44 17.81
N VAL A 24 -20.26 -16.23 18.66
CA VAL A 24 -18.80 -16.18 18.90
C VAL A 24 -18.03 -16.52 17.62
N PHE A 25 -18.48 -17.55 16.90
CA PHE A 25 -17.91 -17.96 15.63
C PHE A 25 -17.95 -16.83 14.58
N LEU A 26 -19.09 -16.17 14.44
CA LEU A 26 -19.25 -15.08 13.49
C LEU A 26 -18.33 -13.89 13.82
N ILE A 27 -18.24 -13.48 15.07
CA ILE A 27 -17.35 -12.41 15.51
C ILE A 27 -15.89 -12.78 15.27
N PHE A 28 -15.50 -13.99 15.66
CA PHE A 28 -14.14 -14.48 15.46
C PHE A 28 -13.73 -14.48 13.98
N PHE A 29 -14.57 -15.03 13.12
CA PHE A 29 -14.27 -15.07 11.67
C PHE A 29 -14.28 -13.68 11.03
N THR A 30 -15.15 -12.78 11.48
CA THR A 30 -15.16 -11.39 11.00
C THR A 30 -13.83 -10.69 11.33
N ILE A 31 -13.33 -10.84 12.56
CA ILE A 31 -12.05 -10.27 12.98
C ILE A 31 -10.90 -10.91 12.19
N LEU A 32 -10.87 -12.24 12.10
CA LEU A 32 -9.84 -12.96 11.34
C LEU A 32 -9.80 -12.51 9.88
N TYR A 33 -10.96 -12.41 9.24
CA TYR A 33 -11.09 -11.94 7.87
C TYR A 33 -10.57 -10.50 7.70
N ALA A 34 -10.95 -9.60 8.61
CA ALA A 34 -10.47 -8.22 8.60
C ALA A 34 -8.94 -8.15 8.72
N VAL A 35 -8.33 -8.93 9.62
CA VAL A 35 -6.87 -8.98 9.80
C VAL A 35 -6.17 -9.44 8.52
N ILE A 36 -6.69 -10.46 7.84
CA ILE A 36 -6.12 -10.94 6.58
C ILE A 36 -6.22 -9.86 5.49
N CYS A 37 -7.39 -9.25 5.30
CA CYS A 37 -7.61 -8.24 4.27
C CYS A 37 -6.75 -7.00 4.48
N TYR A 38 -6.72 -6.45 5.68
CA TYR A 38 -5.90 -5.28 5.99
C TYR A 38 -4.41 -5.60 5.99
N GLY A 39 -4.02 -6.81 6.40
CA GLY A 39 -2.64 -7.29 6.31
C GLY A 39 -2.13 -7.31 4.86
N MET A 40 -2.93 -7.79 3.92
CA MET A 40 -2.61 -7.74 2.48
C MET A 40 -2.49 -6.29 1.98
N LEU A 41 -3.42 -5.42 2.34
CA LEU A 41 -3.39 -4.01 1.95
C LEU A 41 -2.14 -3.30 2.47
N PHE A 42 -1.74 -3.57 3.71
CA PHE A 42 -0.49 -3.06 4.28
C PHE A 42 0.74 -3.60 3.55
N ALA A 43 0.76 -4.90 3.21
CA ALA A 43 1.87 -5.50 2.47
C ALA A 43 2.03 -4.84 1.09
N PHE A 44 0.94 -4.58 0.37
CA PHE A 44 0.96 -3.87 -0.90
C PHE A 44 1.48 -2.45 -0.74
N ARG A 45 1.00 -1.71 0.26
CA ARG A 45 1.46 -0.35 0.52
C ARG A 45 2.96 -0.29 0.84
N LEU A 46 3.45 -1.20 1.67
CA LEU A 46 4.88 -1.30 1.97
C LEU A 46 5.71 -1.66 0.74
N GLY A 47 5.22 -2.58 -0.11
CA GLY A 47 5.89 -2.94 -1.36
C GLY A 47 6.03 -1.76 -2.32
N LEU A 48 4.96 -0.96 -2.50
CA LEU A 48 5.01 0.25 -3.33
C LEU A 48 5.93 1.32 -2.73
N GLN A 49 5.94 1.47 -1.41
CA GLN A 49 6.83 2.40 -0.72
C GLN A 49 8.30 2.00 -0.93
N ASN A 50 8.63 0.73 -0.75
CA ASN A 50 9.98 0.21 -0.97
C ASN A 50 10.41 0.38 -2.45
N ALA A 51 9.51 0.12 -3.41
CA ALA A 51 9.79 0.32 -4.82
C ALA A 51 10.09 1.79 -5.15
N ALA A 52 9.35 2.73 -4.57
CA ALA A 52 9.58 4.17 -4.74
C ALA A 52 10.94 4.59 -4.13
N GLU A 53 11.28 4.10 -2.94
CA GLU A 53 12.55 4.39 -2.27
C GLU A 53 13.75 3.82 -3.03
N ASP A 54 13.67 2.56 -3.47
CA ASP A 54 14.74 1.95 -4.28
C ASP A 54 14.92 2.68 -5.62
N GLY A 55 13.83 3.10 -6.25
CA GLY A 55 13.87 3.95 -7.44
C GLY A 55 14.55 5.30 -7.18
N ALA A 56 14.19 5.98 -6.10
CA ALA A 56 14.80 7.26 -5.72
C ALA A 56 16.30 7.10 -5.39
N ARG A 57 16.70 6.04 -4.70
CA ARG A 57 18.12 5.72 -4.44
C ARG A 57 18.89 5.45 -5.74
N ALA A 58 18.26 4.77 -6.71
CA ALA A 58 18.87 4.47 -7.99
C ALA A 58 19.17 5.75 -8.81
N ALA A 59 18.34 6.80 -8.65
CA ALA A 59 18.60 8.11 -9.28
C ALA A 59 19.83 8.83 -8.72
N LEU A 60 20.27 8.51 -7.48
CA LEU A 60 21.46 9.09 -6.88
C LEU A 60 22.76 8.50 -7.42
N GLN A 61 22.70 7.33 -8.05
CA GLN A 61 23.88 6.74 -8.67
C GLN A 61 24.38 7.65 -9.81
N TYR A 62 25.70 7.67 -9.98
CA TYR A 62 26.33 8.48 -11.04
C TYR A 62 25.76 8.10 -12.42
N GLN A 63 25.28 9.10 -13.12
CA GLN A 63 24.79 9.02 -14.50
C GLN A 63 25.27 10.25 -15.28
N SER A 64 25.35 10.12 -16.61
CA SER A 64 25.83 11.16 -17.49
C SER A 64 24.97 12.43 -17.47
N ASP A 65 23.67 12.27 -17.31
CA ASP A 65 22.70 13.37 -17.32
C ASP A 65 21.48 13.09 -16.43
N LEU A 66 20.62 14.10 -16.29
CA LEU A 66 19.39 14.00 -15.49
C LEU A 66 18.37 13.01 -16.11
N GLY A 67 18.32 12.94 -17.44
CA GLY A 67 17.44 12.00 -18.15
C GLY A 67 17.82 10.55 -17.88
N ALA A 68 19.12 10.23 -17.88
CA ALA A 68 19.62 8.90 -17.54
C ALA A 68 19.32 8.52 -16.07
N ARG A 69 19.36 9.50 -15.14
CA ARG A 69 18.96 9.31 -13.74
C ARG A 69 17.48 8.96 -13.62
N VAL A 70 16.61 9.68 -14.32
CA VAL A 70 15.17 9.40 -14.39
C VAL A 70 14.91 8.00 -14.97
N ALA A 71 15.55 7.66 -16.09
CA ALA A 71 15.42 6.35 -16.72
C ALA A 71 15.87 5.22 -15.77
N ARG A 72 16.98 5.40 -15.05
CA ARG A 72 17.48 4.43 -14.07
C ARG A 72 16.52 4.24 -12.91
N ALA A 73 16.01 5.35 -12.35
CA ALA A 73 15.02 5.32 -11.28
C ALA A 73 13.73 4.59 -11.70
N THR A 74 13.23 4.90 -12.90
CA THR A 74 12.04 4.24 -13.47
C THR A 74 12.27 2.74 -13.62
N THR A 75 13.39 2.33 -14.19
CA THR A 75 13.72 0.90 -14.38
C THR A 75 13.74 0.15 -13.06
N VAL A 76 14.40 0.71 -12.04
CA VAL A 76 14.50 0.06 -10.73
C VAL A 76 13.14 0.02 -10.03
N ALA A 77 12.40 1.12 -10.03
CA ALA A 77 11.06 1.18 -9.42
C ALA A 77 10.10 0.18 -10.09
N THR A 78 10.13 0.06 -11.42
CA THR A 78 9.34 -0.93 -12.17
C THR A 78 9.72 -2.34 -11.77
N ALA A 79 11.01 -2.68 -11.78
CA ALA A 79 11.47 -4.03 -11.43
C ALA A 79 11.11 -4.42 -9.98
N ARG A 80 11.05 -3.43 -9.06
CA ARG A 80 10.66 -3.65 -7.66
C ARG A 80 9.17 -3.76 -7.44
N SER A 81 8.35 -3.22 -8.35
CA SER A 81 6.88 -3.28 -8.28
C SER A 81 6.24 -4.33 -9.18
N ASP A 82 6.99 -4.99 -10.05
CA ASP A 82 6.51 -5.95 -11.06
C ASP A 82 5.80 -7.20 -10.48
N TRP A 83 6.09 -7.53 -9.23
CA TRP A 83 5.44 -8.65 -8.53
C TRP A 83 3.95 -8.37 -8.20
N MET A 84 3.53 -7.11 -8.22
CA MET A 84 2.17 -6.71 -7.88
C MET A 84 1.38 -6.39 -9.16
N PRO A 85 0.24 -7.06 -9.39
CA PRO A 85 -0.65 -6.70 -10.48
C PRO A 85 -1.28 -5.32 -10.26
N LEU A 86 -1.73 -4.68 -11.34
CA LEU A 86 -2.42 -3.38 -11.34
C LEU A 86 -1.55 -2.16 -10.93
N VAL A 87 -0.24 -2.31 -10.88
CA VAL A 87 0.69 -1.20 -10.70
C VAL A 87 0.79 -0.41 -12.01
N MET A 88 0.63 0.91 -11.89
CA MET A 88 0.86 1.82 -13.01
C MET A 88 2.37 2.09 -13.18
N PRO A 89 2.81 2.47 -14.39
CA PRO A 89 4.20 2.86 -14.60
C PRO A 89 4.63 3.92 -13.58
N PRO A 90 5.81 3.77 -12.95
CA PRO A 90 6.32 4.75 -12.00
C PRO A 90 6.46 6.14 -12.62
N VAL A 91 6.02 7.15 -11.90
CA VAL A 91 6.22 8.55 -12.30
C VAL A 91 7.46 9.06 -11.58
N VAL A 92 8.48 9.44 -12.34
CA VAL A 92 9.73 10.00 -11.81
C VAL A 92 9.87 11.42 -12.32
N SER A 93 10.03 12.37 -11.40
CA SER A 93 10.24 13.80 -11.72
C SER A 93 11.41 14.36 -10.92
N ILE A 94 12.09 15.35 -11.50
CA ILE A 94 13.17 16.09 -10.83
C ILE A 94 12.72 17.53 -10.69
N CYS A 95 12.72 18.04 -9.46
CA CYS A 95 12.20 19.36 -9.10
C CYS A 95 13.21 20.13 -8.28
N HIS A 96 13.13 21.47 -8.32
CA HIS A 96 13.82 22.30 -7.32
C HIS A 96 13.23 22.08 -5.92
N VAL A 97 14.08 22.13 -4.90
CA VAL A 97 13.65 21.93 -3.50
C VAL A 97 12.65 23.00 -3.06
N GLU A 98 12.81 24.25 -3.51
CA GLU A 98 11.94 25.37 -3.15
C GLU A 98 10.59 25.38 -3.89
N GLY A 99 10.46 24.63 -4.99
CA GLY A 99 9.25 24.57 -5.82
C GLY A 99 8.39 23.32 -5.61
N ALA A 100 8.68 22.48 -4.63
CA ALA A 100 8.10 21.17 -4.44
C ALA A 100 6.64 21.16 -3.90
N ALA A 101 5.89 22.22 -4.05
CA ALA A 101 4.52 22.35 -3.57
C ALA A 101 3.48 21.49 -4.34
N GLY A 102 3.88 20.78 -5.40
CA GLY A 102 3.00 19.86 -6.14
C GLY A 102 3.82 18.85 -6.93
N LEU A 103 3.57 17.59 -6.71
CA LEU A 103 4.28 16.44 -7.32
C LEU A 103 4.06 16.31 -8.84
N ASP A 104 3.15 17.08 -9.43
CA ASP A 104 2.64 16.77 -10.78
C ASP A 104 3.19 17.66 -11.90
N LEU A 105 3.88 18.78 -11.59
CA LEU A 105 4.38 19.71 -12.60
C LEU A 105 5.71 20.35 -12.16
N CYS A 106 6.78 19.58 -12.27
CA CYS A 106 8.10 20.18 -12.17
C CYS A 106 8.53 20.62 -13.58
N PRO A 107 8.72 21.92 -13.84
CA PRO A 107 9.29 22.39 -15.10
C PRO A 107 10.71 21.81 -15.25
N ALA A 108 11.16 21.66 -16.51
CA ALA A 108 12.53 21.27 -16.79
C ALA A 108 13.48 22.19 -16.04
N VAL A 109 14.24 21.67 -15.10
CA VAL A 109 15.05 22.45 -14.17
C VAL A 109 16.53 22.28 -14.46
N ASN A 110 17.25 23.39 -14.41
CA ASN A 110 18.70 23.37 -14.36
C ASN A 110 19.15 23.19 -12.92
N CYS A 111 19.60 22.00 -12.60
CA CYS A 111 20.11 21.67 -11.27
C CYS A 111 21.59 22.07 -11.14
N GLY A 112 21.97 22.68 -10.03
CA GLY A 112 23.33 23.16 -9.77
C GLY A 112 23.71 23.09 -8.28
N PRO A 113 24.98 23.47 -7.95
CA PRO A 113 25.47 23.36 -6.58
C PRO A 113 24.96 24.48 -5.65
N SER A 114 24.41 25.58 -6.21
CA SER A 114 23.86 26.67 -5.39
C SER A 114 22.57 26.26 -4.70
N TRP A 115 22.26 26.84 -3.53
CA TRP A 115 21.08 26.51 -2.74
C TRP A 115 19.78 26.58 -3.55
N SER A 116 19.62 27.67 -4.31
CA SER A 116 18.45 27.93 -5.16
C SER A 116 18.32 26.96 -6.35
N GLN A 117 19.40 26.27 -6.72
CA GLN A 117 19.43 25.31 -7.84
C GLN A 117 19.45 23.85 -7.36
N ARG A 118 19.32 23.64 -6.07
CA ARG A 118 19.25 22.26 -5.56
C ARG A 118 18.00 21.56 -6.04
N CYS A 119 18.19 20.37 -6.57
CA CYS A 119 17.11 19.52 -7.06
C CYS A 119 16.90 18.31 -6.16
N GLN A 120 15.67 17.82 -6.19
CA GLN A 120 15.30 16.54 -5.60
C GLN A 120 14.61 15.67 -6.65
N VAL A 121 14.85 14.39 -6.59
CA VAL A 121 14.12 13.41 -7.38
C VAL A 121 12.89 12.96 -6.57
N HIS A 122 11.74 12.95 -7.23
CA HIS A 122 10.51 12.39 -6.71
C HIS A 122 10.15 11.13 -7.50
N VAL A 123 9.87 10.06 -6.80
CA VAL A 123 9.40 8.80 -7.39
C VAL A 123 8.06 8.47 -6.78
N VAL A 124 7.05 8.27 -7.62
CA VAL A 124 5.70 7.87 -7.23
C VAL A 124 5.37 6.56 -7.93
N VAL A 125 5.06 5.54 -7.14
CA VAL A 125 4.59 4.23 -7.63
C VAL A 125 3.20 4.03 -7.08
N GLN A 126 2.21 3.79 -7.96
CA GLN A 126 0.82 3.69 -7.56
C GLN A 126 0.14 2.47 -8.18
N ALA A 127 -0.83 1.94 -7.45
CA ALA A 127 -1.70 0.87 -7.91
C ALA A 127 -3.16 1.30 -7.77
N ASN A 128 -3.95 0.99 -8.80
CA ASN A 128 -5.37 1.32 -8.87
C ASN A 128 -6.22 0.04 -8.85
N ASN A 129 -7.54 0.18 -8.65
CA ASN A 129 -8.50 -0.95 -8.66
C ASN A 129 -8.19 -2.05 -7.63
N LEU A 130 -7.74 -1.69 -6.46
CA LEU A 130 -7.42 -2.65 -5.39
C LEU A 130 -8.60 -3.54 -4.99
N GLY A 131 -9.82 -3.08 -5.18
CA GLY A 131 -11.03 -3.86 -4.91
C GLY A 131 -11.12 -5.15 -5.71
N SER A 132 -10.42 -5.27 -6.86
CA SER A 132 -10.39 -6.49 -7.66
C SER A 132 -9.38 -7.53 -7.17
N LEU A 133 -8.40 -7.13 -6.36
CA LEU A 133 -7.34 -7.98 -5.81
C LEU A 133 -7.65 -8.48 -4.40
N LEU A 134 -8.41 -7.68 -3.66
CA LEU A 134 -8.77 -8.00 -2.29
C LEU A 134 -10.02 -8.89 -2.27
N PRO A 135 -10.16 -9.74 -1.25
CA PRO A 135 -11.42 -10.44 -1.01
C PRO A 135 -12.57 -9.44 -0.93
N PRO A 136 -13.84 -9.83 -1.22
CA PRO A 136 -14.96 -8.91 -1.30
C PRO A 136 -15.17 -8.16 0.01
N LEU A 137 -14.72 -6.92 0.04
CA LEU A 137 -14.90 -5.97 1.13
C LEU A 137 -15.93 -4.91 0.72
N PRO A 138 -16.65 -4.32 1.68
CA PRO A 138 -17.50 -3.18 1.40
C PRO A 138 -16.69 -2.03 0.78
N GLY A 139 -17.17 -1.40 -0.28
CA GLY A 139 -16.43 -0.37 -1.03
C GLY A 139 -15.91 0.81 -0.19
N PHE A 140 -16.56 1.10 0.95
CA PHE A 140 -16.08 2.13 1.88
C PHE A 140 -14.82 1.74 2.68
N ALA A 141 -14.47 0.44 2.72
CA ALA A 141 -13.37 -0.09 3.53
C ALA A 141 -12.06 -0.25 2.73
N VAL A 142 -12.10 -0.08 1.41
CA VAL A 142 -10.94 -0.24 0.53
C VAL A 142 -10.70 1.08 -0.22
N PRO A 143 -9.50 1.66 -0.13
CA PRO A 143 -9.16 2.82 -0.96
C PRO A 143 -9.07 2.40 -2.43
N ASP A 144 -9.56 3.24 -3.33
CA ASP A 144 -9.51 2.98 -4.77
C ASP A 144 -8.09 2.91 -5.32
N GLN A 145 -7.18 3.64 -4.67
CA GLN A 145 -5.75 3.69 -5.04
C GLN A 145 -4.86 3.73 -3.82
N ILE A 146 -3.70 3.12 -3.94
CA ILE A 146 -2.58 3.26 -3.00
C ILE A 146 -1.34 3.70 -3.74
N ALA A 147 -0.50 4.50 -3.08
CA ALA A 147 0.74 4.98 -3.66
C ALA A 147 1.89 4.92 -2.64
N GLY A 148 3.05 4.50 -3.11
CA GLY A 148 4.33 4.72 -2.47
C GLY A 148 4.98 5.98 -3.06
N LYS A 149 5.55 6.83 -2.22
CA LYS A 149 6.20 8.08 -2.63
C LYS A 149 7.56 8.20 -1.93
N ALA A 150 8.57 8.56 -2.70
CA ALA A 150 9.90 8.83 -2.16
C ALA A 150 10.48 10.10 -2.80
N SER A 151 11.22 10.88 -2.01
CA SER A 151 11.97 12.02 -2.50
C SER A 151 13.38 12.01 -1.93
N MET A 152 14.38 12.30 -2.77
CA MET A 152 15.78 12.36 -2.37
C MET A 152 16.47 13.54 -3.03
N LEU A 153 17.35 14.22 -2.27
CA LEU A 153 18.17 15.31 -2.79
C LEU A 153 19.21 14.79 -3.77
N LEU A 154 19.36 15.50 -4.90
CA LEU A 154 20.42 15.25 -5.87
C LEU A 154 21.63 16.12 -5.51
N GLU A 155 22.75 15.50 -5.18
CA GLU A 155 24.05 16.17 -5.09
C GLU A 155 24.71 16.16 -6.47
N LEU A 156 24.75 17.32 -7.12
CA LEU A 156 25.47 17.54 -8.37
C LEU A 156 26.79 18.21 -8.03
N ARG A 157 27.87 17.43 -8.15
CA ARG A 157 29.25 17.95 -8.09
C ARG A 157 29.72 18.33 -9.47
#